data_6158c80c7c7587f1ae68ccc2529df08c
#
_entry.id   6158c80c7c7587f1ae68ccc2529df08c
#
_cell.length_a   1.000
_cell.length_b   1.000
_cell.length_c   1.000
_cell.angle_alpha   90.00
_cell.angle_beta   90.00
_cell.angle_gamma   90.00
#
_symmetry.space_group_name_H-M   'P 1'
#
loop_
_entity.id
_entity.type
_entity.pdbx_description
1 polymer ?
#
loop_
_entity_poly.entity_id
_entity_poly.type
_entity_poly.pdbx_seq_one_letter_code
_entity_poly.pdbx_strand_id
1 'polypeptide(L)'
;MEDKARELLRILNDNGYAAYIVGGYTRDVLLGRKSNDIDICTSATPKEILDIFEDVKISDMQYGSVVITYKGYKFDVTTFRKEIKYESNRRPIKIKYIRDIKKDLLRRDFTINALCINDKGEVLDVLGVRSDLDNRILRTVGNPRYKIKEDSLRILRCIRFATILGFDIEKKTYYYLGKYGYLLKKLSMERKKEELDKIFSSKNKDRGRKLILDLNLTNVLGINNLSNIILCTDLIGIWCQLEVEDIYPFTKVEKEQILNLRELLKYNEIDNYLLYKYGLYLCTVYADIKGLSKRKLNKMQSELPILTRRDIVIHGNDISKILGKEPGKYIKD
;
A
#
# COMPACT_ATOMS: atom_id res chain seq x y z
N MET A 1 17.60 -1.86 -15.29
CA MET A 1 16.16 -2.06 -15.49
C MET A 1 15.59 -1.07 -16.49
N GLU A 2 15.80 0.25 -16.31
CA GLU A 2 15.31 1.28 -17.24
C GLU A 2 15.76 1.06 -18.68
N ASP A 3 17.04 0.78 -18.93
CA ASP A 3 17.54 0.51 -20.30
C ASP A 3 16.79 -0.66 -20.95
N LYS A 4 16.46 -1.70 -20.16
CA LYS A 4 15.68 -2.85 -20.67
C LYS A 4 14.23 -2.49 -20.95
N ALA A 5 13.63 -1.61 -20.14
CA ALA A 5 12.32 -1.06 -20.45
C ALA A 5 12.35 -0.27 -21.76
N ARG A 6 13.36 0.58 -21.96
CA ARG A 6 13.51 1.37 -23.20
C ARG A 6 13.78 0.50 -24.43
N GLU A 7 14.55 -0.61 -24.30
CA GLU A 7 14.69 -1.61 -25.36
C GLU A 7 13.31 -2.21 -25.73
N LEU A 8 12.50 -2.56 -24.72
CA LEU A 8 11.17 -3.10 -24.93
C LEU A 8 10.24 -2.10 -25.62
N LEU A 9 10.31 -0.80 -25.25
CA LEU A 9 9.58 0.26 -25.95
C LEU A 9 10.00 0.34 -27.44
N ARG A 10 11.31 0.23 -27.77
CA ARG A 10 11.80 0.23 -29.17
C ARG A 10 11.22 -0.93 -29.94
N ILE A 11 11.23 -2.15 -29.37
CA ILE A 11 10.65 -3.33 -30.04
C ILE A 11 9.18 -3.08 -30.38
N LEU A 12 8.39 -2.53 -29.44
CA LEU A 12 6.98 -2.19 -29.70
C LEU A 12 6.85 -1.11 -30.80
N ASN A 13 7.67 -0.05 -30.74
CA ASN A 13 7.64 1.03 -31.71
C ASN A 13 8.04 0.54 -33.11
N ASP A 14 9.07 -0.30 -33.24
CA ASP A 14 9.53 -0.89 -34.51
C ASP A 14 8.45 -1.80 -35.14
N ASN A 15 7.57 -2.38 -34.32
CA ASN A 15 6.39 -3.12 -34.77
C ASN A 15 5.14 -2.23 -35.00
N GLY A 16 5.31 -0.89 -35.02
CA GLY A 16 4.25 0.08 -35.33
C GLY A 16 3.32 0.42 -34.13
N TYR A 17 3.69 0.05 -32.91
CA TYR A 17 2.89 0.32 -31.72
C TYR A 17 3.55 1.37 -30.82
N ALA A 18 2.87 2.48 -30.59
CA ALA A 18 3.33 3.49 -29.64
C ALA A 18 3.45 2.90 -28.24
N ALA A 19 4.57 3.11 -27.55
CA ALA A 19 4.81 2.62 -26.20
C ALA A 19 5.57 3.64 -25.35
N TYR A 20 5.24 3.70 -24.05
CA TYR A 20 5.80 4.66 -23.11
C TYR A 20 5.91 4.06 -21.69
N ILE A 21 6.93 4.48 -20.94
CA ILE A 21 6.96 4.32 -19.48
C ILE A 21 6.06 5.40 -18.88
N VAL A 22 5.25 5.05 -17.90
CA VAL A 22 4.24 5.94 -17.30
C VAL A 22 4.10 5.74 -15.78
N GLY A 23 3.28 6.57 -15.17
CA GLY A 23 2.83 6.33 -13.78
C GLY A 23 3.84 6.71 -12.73
N GLY A 24 3.97 5.84 -11.72
CA GLY A 24 4.79 6.10 -10.53
C GLY A 24 6.27 6.26 -10.84
N TYR A 25 6.79 5.44 -11.72
CA TYR A 25 8.20 5.48 -12.13
C TYR A 25 8.59 6.83 -12.72
N THR A 26 7.84 7.30 -13.74
CA THR A 26 8.11 8.58 -14.41
C THR A 26 8.12 9.74 -13.41
N ARG A 27 7.14 9.78 -12.51
CA ARG A 27 7.07 10.77 -11.42
C ARG A 27 8.31 10.69 -10.53
N ASP A 28 8.68 9.49 -10.08
CA ASP A 28 9.74 9.31 -9.09
C ASP A 28 11.11 9.64 -9.68
N VAL A 29 11.37 9.29 -10.94
CA VAL A 29 12.57 9.72 -11.68
C VAL A 29 12.67 11.25 -11.73
N LEU A 30 11.58 11.94 -12.06
CA LEU A 30 11.56 13.40 -12.15
C LEU A 30 11.72 14.09 -10.79
N LEU A 31 11.39 13.40 -9.70
CA LEU A 31 11.60 13.86 -8.33
C LEU A 31 12.97 13.45 -7.76
N GLY A 32 13.84 12.79 -8.53
CA GLY A 32 15.12 12.26 -8.06
C GLY A 32 14.97 11.11 -7.04
N ARG A 33 13.85 10.40 -7.04
CA ARG A 33 13.57 9.29 -6.12
C ARG A 33 13.88 7.95 -6.81
N LYS A 34 14.41 7.01 -6.05
CA LYS A 34 14.61 5.63 -6.55
C LYS A 34 13.26 4.93 -6.69
N SER A 35 13.04 4.31 -7.83
CA SER A 35 11.90 3.45 -8.12
C SER A 35 12.37 2.27 -8.96
N ASN A 36 11.82 1.08 -8.67
CA ASN A 36 12.12 -0.15 -9.41
C ASN A 36 10.87 -0.75 -10.07
N ASP A 37 9.74 -0.08 -9.99
CA ASP A 37 8.46 -0.54 -10.51
C ASP A 37 8.13 0.25 -11.78
N ILE A 38 8.43 -0.34 -12.94
CA ILE A 38 8.28 0.32 -14.25
C ILE A 38 7.01 -0.18 -14.91
N ASP A 39 5.99 0.68 -14.93
CA ASP A 39 4.77 0.49 -15.71
C ASP A 39 4.96 0.97 -17.15
N ILE A 40 4.57 0.15 -18.11
CA ILE A 40 4.56 0.49 -19.53
C ILE A 40 3.12 0.57 -20.01
N CYS A 41 2.84 1.53 -20.86
CA CYS A 41 1.59 1.55 -21.63
C CYS A 41 1.88 1.55 -23.11
N THR A 42 1.02 0.87 -23.91
CA THR A 42 1.21 0.72 -25.36
C THR A 42 -0.11 0.77 -26.13
N SER A 43 -0.02 1.12 -27.40
CA SER A 43 -1.16 1.00 -28.31
C SER A 43 -1.40 -0.44 -28.78
N ALA A 44 -0.44 -1.38 -28.57
CA ALA A 44 -0.62 -2.80 -28.86
C ALA A 44 -1.67 -3.42 -27.94
N THR A 45 -2.56 -4.22 -28.49
CA THR A 45 -3.50 -5.06 -27.72
C THR A 45 -2.77 -6.25 -27.10
N PRO A 46 -3.34 -6.92 -26.08
CA PRO A 46 -2.71 -8.11 -25.50
C PRO A 46 -2.37 -9.18 -26.54
N LYS A 47 -3.21 -9.36 -27.57
CA LYS A 47 -2.95 -10.32 -28.65
C LYS A 47 -1.73 -9.90 -29.47
N GLU A 48 -1.65 -8.64 -29.88
CA GLU A 48 -0.51 -8.10 -30.63
C GLU A 48 0.79 -8.17 -29.83
N ILE A 49 0.73 -8.03 -28.49
CA ILE A 49 1.90 -8.20 -27.62
C ILE A 49 2.36 -9.66 -27.59
N LEU A 50 1.42 -10.63 -27.54
CA LEU A 50 1.74 -12.06 -27.60
C LEU A 50 2.38 -12.46 -28.95
N ASP A 51 2.01 -11.78 -30.04
CA ASP A 51 2.59 -12.02 -31.36
C ASP A 51 4.04 -11.49 -31.49
N ILE A 52 4.44 -10.54 -30.61
CA ILE A 52 5.77 -9.90 -30.64
C ILE A 52 6.76 -10.54 -29.65
N PHE A 53 6.28 -10.93 -28.45
CA PHE A 53 7.13 -11.42 -27.37
C PHE A 53 6.81 -12.87 -27.00
N GLU A 54 7.86 -13.68 -26.80
CA GLU A 54 7.71 -15.10 -26.48
C GLU A 54 7.31 -15.34 -25.01
N ASP A 55 7.90 -14.61 -24.05
CA ASP A 55 7.65 -14.79 -22.61
C ASP A 55 6.67 -13.72 -22.10
N VAL A 56 5.39 -13.94 -22.37
CA VAL A 56 4.30 -13.08 -21.94
C VAL A 56 3.31 -13.84 -21.10
N LYS A 57 3.04 -13.31 -19.91
CA LYS A 57 1.98 -13.79 -19.03
C LYS A 57 0.82 -12.81 -18.99
N ILE A 58 -0.37 -13.26 -19.30
CA ILE A 58 -1.57 -12.43 -19.15
C ILE A 58 -1.85 -12.26 -17.65
N SER A 59 -1.79 -11.03 -17.17
CA SER A 59 -2.08 -10.70 -15.78
C SER A 59 -3.57 -10.39 -15.58
N ASP A 60 -4.16 -9.60 -16.48
CA ASP A 60 -5.58 -9.29 -16.47
C ASP A 60 -6.09 -8.96 -17.89
N MET A 61 -6.62 -9.99 -18.58
CA MET A 61 -7.11 -9.86 -19.94
C MET A 61 -8.32 -8.90 -20.04
N GLN A 62 -9.14 -8.85 -18.99
CA GLN A 62 -10.32 -7.99 -18.96
C GLN A 62 -9.95 -6.50 -19.00
N TYR A 63 -8.77 -6.16 -18.46
CA TYR A 63 -8.27 -4.78 -18.42
C TYR A 63 -7.11 -4.51 -19.37
N GLY A 64 -6.73 -5.50 -20.21
CA GLY A 64 -5.69 -5.34 -21.20
C GLY A 64 -4.28 -5.24 -20.61
N SER A 65 -4.05 -5.91 -19.48
CA SER A 65 -2.76 -5.92 -18.80
C SER A 65 -2.06 -7.27 -18.97
N VAL A 66 -0.78 -7.22 -19.33
CA VAL A 66 0.11 -8.38 -19.47
C VAL A 66 1.42 -8.12 -18.73
N VAL A 67 2.09 -9.18 -18.31
CA VAL A 67 3.46 -9.12 -17.79
C VAL A 67 4.38 -9.69 -18.85
N ILE A 68 5.35 -8.90 -19.30
CA ILE A 68 6.40 -9.32 -20.22
C ILE A 68 7.66 -9.61 -19.41
N THR A 69 8.22 -10.82 -19.54
CA THR A 69 9.54 -11.13 -19.01
C THR A 69 10.57 -10.87 -20.13
N TYR A 70 11.41 -9.87 -19.93
CA TYR A 70 12.42 -9.46 -20.91
C TYR A 70 13.80 -9.36 -20.26
N LYS A 71 14.76 -10.17 -20.76
CA LYS A 71 16.15 -10.21 -20.26
C LYS A 71 16.24 -10.30 -18.73
N GLY A 72 15.40 -11.15 -18.11
CA GLY A 72 15.38 -11.42 -16.66
C GLY A 72 14.59 -10.39 -15.83
N TYR A 73 14.00 -9.37 -16.44
CA TYR A 73 13.13 -8.38 -15.77
C TYR A 73 11.67 -8.57 -16.17
N LYS A 74 10.79 -8.31 -15.22
CA LYS A 74 9.34 -8.32 -15.44
C LYS A 74 8.83 -6.90 -15.59
N PHE A 75 7.99 -6.67 -16.61
CA PHE A 75 7.38 -5.37 -16.89
C PHE A 75 5.88 -5.53 -17.00
N ASP A 76 5.14 -4.73 -16.23
CA ASP A 76 3.70 -4.60 -16.36
C ASP A 76 3.38 -3.72 -17.55
N VAL A 77 2.72 -4.30 -18.56
CA VAL A 77 2.40 -3.63 -19.83
C VAL A 77 0.88 -3.56 -19.97
N THR A 78 0.35 -2.35 -20.11
CA THR A 78 -1.10 -2.13 -20.25
C THR A 78 -1.42 -1.50 -21.59
N THR A 79 -2.36 -2.08 -22.31
CA THR A 79 -2.89 -1.50 -23.56
C THR A 79 -3.61 -0.18 -23.30
N PHE A 80 -3.39 0.84 -24.14
CA PHE A 80 -4.16 2.09 -24.10
C PHE A 80 -5.65 1.77 -24.16
N ARG A 81 -6.41 2.31 -23.23
CA ARG A 81 -7.83 2.02 -23.12
C ARG A 81 -8.65 3.25 -22.74
N LYS A 82 -9.91 3.20 -23.16
CA LYS A 82 -10.97 4.07 -22.64
C LYS A 82 -11.93 3.23 -21.82
N GLU A 83 -12.24 3.70 -20.64
CA GLU A 83 -13.23 3.08 -19.76
C GLU A 83 -14.62 3.66 -20.11
N ILE A 84 -15.58 2.78 -20.41
CA ILE A 84 -16.87 3.21 -20.97
C ILE A 84 -17.93 3.34 -19.87
N LYS A 85 -17.92 2.43 -18.90
CA LYS A 85 -18.91 2.38 -17.81
C LYS A 85 -18.28 1.79 -16.56
N TYR A 86 -18.61 2.34 -15.39
CA TYR A 86 -18.14 1.87 -14.10
C TYR A 86 -19.27 1.21 -13.32
N GLU A 87 -18.95 0.12 -12.64
CA GLU A 87 -19.80 -0.52 -11.66
C GLU A 87 -19.36 -0.14 -10.25
N SER A 88 -20.35 0.15 -9.40
CA SER A 88 -20.11 0.43 -7.96
C SER A 88 -19.04 1.48 -7.68
N ASN A 89 -18.88 2.49 -8.58
CA ASN A 89 -17.91 3.59 -8.47
C ASN A 89 -16.44 3.11 -8.42
N ARG A 90 -16.08 2.01 -9.13
CA ARG A 90 -14.70 1.52 -9.12
C ARG A 90 -14.27 0.70 -10.34
N ARG A 91 -15.04 -0.33 -10.71
CA ARG A 91 -14.62 -1.26 -11.79
C ARG A 91 -15.21 -0.79 -13.11
N PRO A 92 -14.39 -0.58 -14.15
CA PRO A 92 -14.93 -0.41 -15.48
C PRO A 92 -15.57 -1.74 -15.93
N ILE A 93 -16.87 -1.70 -16.22
CA ILE A 93 -17.60 -2.88 -16.73
C ILE A 93 -17.16 -3.19 -18.16
N LYS A 94 -16.84 -2.15 -18.92
CA LYS A 94 -16.46 -2.25 -20.32
C LYS A 94 -15.33 -1.30 -20.64
N ILE A 95 -14.28 -1.85 -21.23
CA ILE A 95 -13.16 -1.10 -21.77
C ILE A 95 -13.21 -1.17 -23.30
N LYS A 96 -12.59 -0.18 -23.95
CA LYS A 96 -12.29 -0.18 -25.39
C LYS A 96 -10.81 0.13 -25.56
N TYR A 97 -10.09 -0.73 -26.27
CA TYR A 97 -8.72 -0.44 -26.68
C TYR A 97 -8.70 0.73 -27.63
N ILE A 98 -7.71 1.58 -27.50
CA ILE A 98 -7.53 2.79 -28.29
C ILE A 98 -6.07 2.92 -28.70
N ARG A 99 -5.77 3.76 -29.72
CA ARG A 99 -4.42 4.00 -30.19
C ARG A 99 -3.87 5.37 -29.72
N ASP A 100 -4.66 6.15 -29.03
CA ASP A 100 -4.38 7.53 -28.63
C ASP A 100 -3.94 7.58 -27.16
N ILE A 101 -2.66 7.88 -26.93
CA ILE A 101 -2.08 8.02 -25.58
C ILE A 101 -2.79 9.12 -24.78
N LYS A 102 -3.18 10.23 -25.38
CA LYS A 102 -3.86 11.33 -24.67
C LYS A 102 -5.13 10.85 -24.00
N LYS A 103 -5.92 10.01 -24.68
CA LYS A 103 -7.15 9.43 -24.13
C LYS A 103 -6.86 8.43 -23.00
N ASP A 104 -5.74 7.68 -23.07
CA ASP A 104 -5.33 6.80 -21.97
C ASP A 104 -4.90 7.60 -20.74
N LEU A 105 -4.14 8.67 -20.93
CA LEU A 105 -3.72 9.54 -19.82
C LEU A 105 -4.91 10.25 -19.14
N LEU A 106 -5.92 10.64 -19.90
CA LEU A 106 -7.13 11.29 -19.36
C LEU A 106 -7.95 10.41 -18.42
N ARG A 107 -7.84 9.08 -18.48
CA ARG A 107 -8.53 8.18 -17.52
C ARG A 107 -7.78 8.02 -16.19
N ARG A 108 -6.48 8.37 -16.13
CA ARG A 108 -5.65 8.21 -14.94
C ARG A 108 -6.14 9.06 -13.77
N ASP A 109 -5.59 8.81 -12.58
CA ASP A 109 -6.03 9.43 -11.32
C ASP A 109 -5.54 10.89 -11.19
N PHE A 110 -4.22 11.08 -11.14
CA PHE A 110 -3.61 12.37 -10.83
C PHE A 110 -2.64 12.82 -11.90
N THR A 111 -2.54 14.14 -12.08
CA THR A 111 -1.67 14.80 -13.07
C THR A 111 -0.20 14.39 -12.92
N ILE A 112 0.27 14.26 -11.70
CA ILE A 112 1.65 13.82 -11.39
C ILE A 112 1.99 12.41 -11.88
N ASN A 113 1.00 11.58 -12.21
CA ASN A 113 1.16 10.22 -12.75
C ASN A 113 0.81 10.14 -14.25
N ALA A 114 0.61 11.28 -14.91
CA ALA A 114 0.19 11.37 -16.31
C ALA A 114 1.31 11.88 -17.26
N LEU A 115 2.54 11.89 -16.78
CA LEU A 115 3.74 12.12 -17.58
C LEU A 115 4.26 10.80 -18.12
N CYS A 116 4.92 10.85 -19.30
CA CYS A 116 5.45 9.66 -19.98
C CYS A 116 6.95 9.82 -20.23
N ILE A 117 7.65 8.68 -20.39
CA ILE A 117 9.02 8.63 -20.91
C ILE A 117 9.00 7.76 -22.18
N ASN A 118 9.59 8.25 -23.27
CA ASN A 118 9.71 7.50 -24.52
C ASN A 118 10.95 6.57 -24.52
N ASP A 119 11.15 5.84 -25.60
CA ASP A 119 12.28 4.92 -25.80
C ASP A 119 13.65 5.63 -25.87
N LYS A 120 13.68 6.93 -26.14
CA LYS A 120 14.90 7.76 -26.12
C LYS A 120 15.22 8.27 -24.70
N GLY A 121 14.29 8.11 -23.73
CA GLY A 121 14.42 8.64 -22.38
C GLY A 121 13.91 10.08 -22.22
N GLU A 122 13.24 10.61 -23.25
CA GLU A 122 12.67 11.96 -23.19
C GLU A 122 11.33 11.95 -22.46
N VAL A 123 11.13 12.98 -21.63
CA VAL A 123 9.89 13.16 -20.88
C VAL A 123 8.86 13.87 -21.75
N LEU A 124 7.70 13.27 -21.90
CA LEU A 124 6.58 13.80 -22.68
C LEU A 124 5.45 14.25 -21.76
N ASP A 125 5.07 15.52 -21.87
CA ASP A 125 3.91 16.10 -21.18
C ASP A 125 2.75 16.30 -22.17
N VAL A 126 2.07 15.21 -22.49
CA VAL A 126 0.97 15.19 -23.48
C VAL A 126 -0.26 16.00 -23.03
N LEU A 127 -0.43 16.17 -21.72
CA LEU A 127 -1.59 16.87 -21.14
C LEU A 127 -1.29 18.30 -20.67
N GLY A 128 -0.03 18.75 -20.71
CA GLY A 128 0.37 20.07 -20.18
C GLY A 128 0.27 20.16 -18.65
N VAL A 129 0.65 19.09 -17.95
CA VAL A 129 0.45 18.96 -16.49
C VAL A 129 1.75 18.93 -15.67
N ARG A 130 2.89 19.09 -16.33
CA ARG A 130 4.22 19.06 -15.71
C ARG A 130 4.34 20.04 -14.53
N SER A 131 3.74 21.22 -14.67
CA SER A 131 3.75 22.25 -13.63
C SER A 131 3.20 21.79 -12.28
N ASP A 132 2.24 20.86 -12.26
CA ASP A 132 1.71 20.31 -11.00
C ASP A 132 2.78 19.51 -10.25
N LEU A 133 3.62 18.76 -10.96
CA LEU A 133 4.74 18.04 -10.37
C LEU A 133 5.82 19.00 -9.83
N ASP A 134 6.18 19.99 -10.64
CA ASP A 134 7.22 20.98 -10.30
C ASP A 134 6.80 21.84 -9.10
N ASN A 135 5.52 22.20 -9.01
CA ASN A 135 4.92 22.97 -7.89
C ASN A 135 4.48 22.09 -6.72
N ARG A 136 4.71 20.78 -6.77
CA ARG A 136 4.31 19.82 -5.73
C ARG A 136 2.81 19.83 -5.41
N ILE A 137 1.99 19.93 -6.43
CA ILE A 137 0.52 19.97 -6.33
C ILE A 137 -0.07 18.63 -6.76
N LEU A 138 -0.99 18.12 -5.95
CA LEU A 138 -1.76 16.92 -6.24
C LEU A 138 -3.14 17.31 -6.78
N ARG A 139 -3.34 17.11 -8.07
CA ARG A 139 -4.56 17.42 -8.81
C ARG A 139 -5.06 16.20 -9.56
N THR A 140 -6.37 15.98 -9.62
CA THR A 140 -6.94 14.93 -10.48
C THR A 140 -6.76 15.28 -11.96
N VAL A 141 -6.57 14.26 -12.80
CA VAL A 141 -6.63 14.45 -14.24
C VAL A 141 -8.07 14.78 -14.63
N GLY A 142 -8.31 16.01 -15.12
CA GLY A 142 -9.64 16.48 -15.47
C GLY A 142 -10.47 16.91 -14.24
N ASN A 143 -11.80 16.82 -14.36
CA ASN A 143 -12.68 17.35 -13.32
C ASN A 143 -12.79 16.42 -12.11
N PRO A 144 -12.38 16.84 -10.89
CA PRO A 144 -12.38 16.00 -9.69
C PRO A 144 -13.77 15.49 -9.30
N ARG A 145 -14.83 16.24 -9.60
CA ARG A 145 -16.22 15.81 -9.35
C ARG A 145 -16.55 14.47 -10.01
N TYR A 146 -16.16 14.32 -11.27
CA TYR A 146 -16.41 13.09 -12.02
C TYR A 146 -15.40 12.01 -11.65
N LYS A 147 -14.13 12.37 -11.57
CA LYS A 147 -13.04 11.43 -11.27
C LYS A 147 -13.21 10.68 -9.95
N ILE A 148 -13.64 11.37 -8.89
CA ILE A 148 -13.87 10.75 -7.58
C ILE A 148 -15.13 9.88 -7.59
N LYS A 149 -16.17 10.28 -8.35
CA LYS A 149 -17.38 9.47 -8.51
C LYS A 149 -17.15 8.21 -9.36
N GLU A 150 -16.27 8.27 -10.36
CA GLU A 150 -15.87 7.12 -11.17
C GLU A 150 -15.17 6.06 -10.31
N ASP A 151 -14.22 6.48 -9.47
CA ASP A 151 -13.46 5.60 -8.59
C ASP A 151 -13.21 6.29 -7.25
N SER A 152 -13.95 5.88 -6.23
CA SER A 152 -13.83 6.44 -4.88
C SER A 152 -12.51 6.08 -4.18
N LEU A 153 -11.77 5.04 -4.64
CA LEU A 153 -10.43 4.73 -4.12
C LEU A 153 -9.46 5.90 -4.31
N ARG A 154 -9.70 6.76 -5.31
CA ARG A 154 -8.90 7.97 -5.55
C ARG A 154 -8.87 8.91 -4.35
N ILE A 155 -9.86 8.85 -3.45
CA ILE A 155 -9.85 9.62 -2.20
C ILE A 155 -8.67 9.18 -1.32
N LEU A 156 -8.57 7.89 -1.03
CA LEU A 156 -7.48 7.35 -0.20
C LEU A 156 -6.13 7.44 -0.92
N ARG A 157 -6.09 7.19 -2.23
CA ARG A 157 -4.88 7.37 -3.05
C ARG A 157 -4.38 8.82 -3.01
N CYS A 158 -5.28 9.82 -3.06
CA CYS A 158 -4.91 11.23 -2.93
C CYS A 158 -4.25 11.51 -1.58
N ILE A 159 -4.87 11.07 -0.49
CA ILE A 159 -4.32 11.20 0.87
C ILE A 159 -2.97 10.50 0.96
N ARG A 160 -2.84 9.28 0.42
CA ARG A 160 -1.57 8.55 0.38
C ARG A 160 -0.48 9.32 -0.36
N PHE A 161 -0.75 9.81 -1.57
CA PHE A 161 0.25 10.57 -2.33
C PHE A 161 0.61 11.88 -1.63
N ALA A 162 -0.38 12.62 -1.09
CA ALA A 162 -0.11 13.81 -0.29
C ALA A 162 0.78 13.51 0.92
N THR A 163 0.58 12.36 1.55
CA THR A 163 1.37 11.90 2.70
C THR A 163 2.79 11.50 2.28
N ILE A 164 2.93 10.61 1.29
CA ILE A 164 4.22 10.02 0.91
C ILE A 164 5.12 11.04 0.20
N LEU A 165 4.55 11.88 -0.65
CA LEU A 165 5.29 12.86 -1.45
C LEU A 165 5.44 14.22 -0.74
N GLY A 166 4.63 14.49 0.28
CA GLY A 166 4.59 15.79 0.94
C GLY A 166 3.95 16.89 0.07
N PHE A 167 3.15 16.51 -0.93
CA PHE A 167 2.52 17.45 -1.87
C PHE A 167 1.23 18.05 -1.32
N ASP A 168 0.94 19.27 -1.71
CA ASP A 168 -0.33 19.93 -1.36
C ASP A 168 -1.44 19.50 -2.33
N ILE A 169 -2.65 19.37 -1.79
CA ILE A 169 -3.82 19.01 -2.60
C ILE A 169 -4.44 20.27 -3.16
N GLU A 170 -4.68 20.30 -4.47
CA GLU A 170 -5.35 21.40 -5.17
C GLU A 170 -6.75 21.64 -4.54
N LYS A 171 -7.10 22.90 -4.28
CA LYS A 171 -8.31 23.31 -3.53
C LYS A 171 -9.60 22.65 -4.03
N LYS A 172 -9.78 22.57 -5.35
CA LYS A 172 -10.97 21.96 -5.94
C LYS A 172 -10.98 20.45 -5.75
N THR A 173 -9.84 19.80 -5.92
CA THR A 173 -9.65 18.37 -5.63
C THR A 173 -9.97 18.10 -4.16
N TYR A 174 -9.37 18.83 -3.22
CA TYR A 174 -9.60 18.70 -1.79
C TYR A 174 -11.08 18.81 -1.40
N TYR A 175 -11.77 19.82 -1.92
CA TYR A 175 -13.21 20.00 -1.69
C TYR A 175 -14.02 18.77 -2.08
N TYR A 176 -13.73 18.18 -3.26
CA TYR A 176 -14.47 17.02 -3.72
C TYR A 176 -14.07 15.72 -3.01
N LEU A 177 -12.85 15.61 -2.46
CA LEU A 177 -12.49 14.48 -1.58
C LEU A 177 -13.42 14.44 -0.36
N GLY A 178 -13.59 15.54 0.36
CA GLY A 178 -14.50 15.63 1.51
C GLY A 178 -15.95 15.43 1.11
N LYS A 179 -16.42 16.15 0.06
CA LYS A 179 -17.81 16.08 -0.40
C LYS A 179 -18.26 14.67 -0.78
N TYR A 180 -17.37 13.84 -1.33
CA TYR A 180 -17.67 12.48 -1.77
C TYR A 180 -17.04 11.40 -0.89
N GLY A 181 -16.51 11.77 0.28
CA GLY A 181 -15.94 10.83 1.26
C GLY A 181 -16.85 9.65 1.57
N TYR A 182 -18.17 9.87 1.64
CA TYR A 182 -19.17 8.82 1.90
C TYR A 182 -19.14 7.69 0.86
N LEU A 183 -18.62 7.91 -0.35
CA LEU A 183 -18.50 6.87 -1.38
C LEU A 183 -17.51 5.77 -1.00
N LEU A 184 -16.61 6.03 -0.05
CA LEU A 184 -15.72 5.00 0.50
C LEU A 184 -16.49 3.82 1.12
N LYS A 185 -17.76 3.98 1.49
CA LYS A 185 -18.62 2.85 1.93
C LYS A 185 -18.72 1.73 0.89
N LYS A 186 -18.58 2.08 -0.40
CA LYS A 186 -18.67 1.12 -1.51
C LYS A 186 -17.39 0.33 -1.76
N LEU A 187 -16.27 0.72 -1.14
CA LEU A 187 -15.01 0.00 -1.26
C LEU A 187 -14.96 -1.18 -0.30
N SER A 188 -14.32 -2.26 -0.74
CA SER A 188 -14.01 -3.39 0.13
C SER A 188 -12.99 -2.98 1.20
N MET A 189 -13.00 -3.69 2.33
CA MET A 189 -12.11 -3.40 3.45
C MET A 189 -10.65 -3.69 3.10
N GLU A 190 -10.38 -4.68 2.23
CA GLU A 190 -9.04 -4.98 1.72
C GLU A 190 -8.41 -3.75 1.05
N ARG A 191 -9.17 -3.10 0.17
CA ARG A 191 -8.68 -1.92 -0.56
C ARG A 191 -8.47 -0.71 0.34
N LYS A 192 -9.35 -0.54 1.34
CA LYS A 192 -9.15 0.52 2.34
C LYS A 192 -7.89 0.24 3.15
N LYS A 193 -7.70 -1.01 3.61
CA LYS A 193 -6.51 -1.43 4.37
C LYS A 193 -5.23 -1.19 3.58
N GLU A 194 -5.17 -1.63 2.32
CA GLU A 194 -4.00 -1.44 1.45
C GLU A 194 -3.55 0.04 1.35
N GLU A 195 -4.49 0.97 1.22
CA GLU A 195 -4.16 2.40 1.15
C GLU A 195 -3.81 2.97 2.52
N LEU A 196 -4.53 2.57 3.58
CA LEU A 196 -4.26 2.99 4.96
C LEU A 196 -2.90 2.47 5.45
N ASP A 197 -2.54 1.22 5.14
CA ASP A 197 -1.23 0.65 5.46
C ASP A 197 -0.11 1.49 4.84
N LYS A 198 -0.26 1.91 3.58
CA LYS A 198 0.73 2.77 2.90
C LYS A 198 0.79 4.18 3.49
N ILE A 199 -0.33 4.71 3.97
CA ILE A 199 -0.39 6.01 4.67
C ILE A 199 0.32 5.90 6.03
N PHE A 200 -0.02 4.89 6.82
CA PHE A 200 0.49 4.72 8.18
C PHE A 200 1.95 4.23 8.22
N SER A 201 2.44 3.55 7.17
CA SER A 201 3.86 3.19 7.02
C SER A 201 4.73 4.37 6.58
N SER A 202 4.14 5.48 6.16
CA SER A 202 4.90 6.65 5.71
C SER A 202 5.64 7.34 6.86
N LYS A 203 6.80 7.91 6.58
CA LYS A 203 7.48 8.81 7.52
C LYS A 203 6.63 10.03 7.88
N ASN A 204 5.75 10.46 6.97
CA ASN A 204 4.86 11.61 7.14
C ASN A 204 3.43 11.19 7.54
N LYS A 205 3.25 10.08 8.24
CA LYS A 205 1.93 9.52 8.61
C LYS A 205 1.05 10.49 9.41
N ASP A 206 1.63 11.42 10.17
CA ASP A 206 0.90 12.49 10.86
C ASP A 206 0.11 13.38 9.88
N ARG A 207 0.69 13.69 8.70
CA ARG A 207 -0.01 14.41 7.63
C ARG A 207 -1.20 13.58 7.10
N GLY A 208 -1.00 12.27 6.94
CA GLY A 208 -2.06 11.36 6.52
C GLY A 208 -3.20 11.31 7.52
N ARG A 209 -2.88 11.17 8.84
CA ARG A 209 -3.85 11.25 9.93
C ARG A 209 -4.63 12.56 9.89
N LYS A 210 -3.93 13.69 9.79
CA LYS A 210 -4.54 15.01 9.73
C LYS A 210 -5.52 15.13 8.55
N LEU A 211 -5.12 14.70 7.35
CA LEU A 211 -5.99 14.74 6.16
C LEU A 211 -7.24 13.88 6.34
N ILE A 212 -7.13 12.69 6.94
CA ILE A 212 -8.29 11.82 7.21
C ILE A 212 -9.27 12.49 8.19
N LEU A 213 -8.74 13.15 9.23
CA LEU A 213 -9.54 13.88 10.23
C LEU A 213 -10.19 15.12 9.61
N ASP A 214 -9.43 15.97 8.94
CA ASP A 214 -9.91 17.22 8.32
C ASP A 214 -11.00 16.96 7.26
N LEU A 215 -10.91 15.84 6.54
CA LEU A 215 -11.90 15.42 5.55
C LEU A 215 -13.08 14.63 6.16
N ASN A 216 -13.14 14.46 7.48
CA ASN A 216 -14.17 13.74 8.23
C ASN A 216 -14.39 12.30 7.73
N LEU A 217 -13.30 11.56 7.44
CA LEU A 217 -13.39 10.21 6.88
C LEU A 217 -13.35 9.09 7.91
N THR A 218 -13.14 9.38 9.19
CA THR A 218 -12.98 8.37 10.25
C THR A 218 -14.15 7.43 10.37
N ASN A 219 -15.38 7.95 10.36
CA ASN A 219 -16.59 7.14 10.48
C ASN A 219 -16.78 6.19 9.27
N VAL A 220 -16.61 6.70 8.04
CA VAL A 220 -16.76 5.88 6.83
C VAL A 220 -15.67 4.82 6.70
N LEU A 221 -14.52 5.04 7.34
CA LEU A 221 -13.41 4.10 7.42
C LEU A 221 -13.52 3.18 8.64
N GLY A 222 -14.39 3.47 9.61
CA GLY A 222 -14.54 2.69 10.84
C GLY A 222 -13.38 2.85 11.83
N ILE A 223 -12.61 3.96 11.75
CA ILE A 223 -11.43 4.25 12.58
C ILE A 223 -11.65 5.49 13.44
N ASN A 224 -12.75 5.50 14.22
CA ASN A 224 -13.25 6.68 14.90
C ASN A 224 -12.30 7.24 15.98
N ASN A 225 -11.45 6.40 16.57
CA ASN A 225 -10.47 6.81 17.58
C ASN A 225 -9.12 7.26 17.01
N LEU A 226 -9.01 7.47 15.68
CA LEU A 226 -7.76 7.83 15.00
C LEU A 226 -7.07 9.08 15.60
N SER A 227 -7.84 10.02 16.16
CA SER A 227 -7.30 11.22 16.82
C SER A 227 -6.51 10.91 18.10
N ASN A 228 -6.85 9.80 18.78
CA ASN A 228 -6.37 9.49 20.14
C ASN A 228 -5.22 8.49 20.18
N ILE A 229 -4.89 7.87 19.03
CA ILE A 229 -3.82 6.86 18.96
C ILE A 229 -2.44 7.50 18.87
N ILE A 230 -1.44 6.77 19.34
CA ILE A 230 -0.03 7.07 19.10
C ILE A 230 0.37 6.48 17.75
N LEU A 231 0.86 7.31 16.84
CA LEU A 231 1.38 6.87 15.55
C LEU A 231 2.78 6.27 15.71
N CYS A 232 2.83 5.07 16.26
CA CYS A 232 4.07 4.31 16.42
C CYS A 232 4.66 3.86 15.07
N THR A 233 5.85 3.28 15.11
CA THR A 233 6.60 2.92 13.87
C THR A 233 5.97 1.72 13.18
N ASP A 234 5.45 0.77 13.96
CA ASP A 234 4.92 -0.51 13.46
C ASP A 234 3.42 -0.44 13.20
N LEU A 235 2.98 -1.04 12.08
CA LEU A 235 1.57 -1.08 11.69
C LEU A 235 0.70 -1.84 12.68
N ILE A 236 1.21 -2.95 13.25
CA ILE A 236 0.48 -3.74 14.26
C ILE A 236 0.12 -2.87 15.47
N GLY A 237 1.04 -1.99 15.88
CA GLY A 237 0.79 -1.03 16.97
C GLY A 237 -0.30 -0.01 16.64
N ILE A 238 -0.34 0.49 15.40
CA ILE A 238 -1.38 1.41 14.94
C ILE A 238 -2.73 0.69 14.87
N TRP A 239 -2.79 -0.47 14.22
CA TRP A 239 -4.02 -1.24 14.07
C TRP A 239 -4.56 -1.75 15.41
N CYS A 240 -3.68 -2.15 16.35
CA CYS A 240 -4.06 -2.54 17.70
C CYS A 240 -4.81 -1.43 18.43
N GLN A 241 -4.34 -0.19 18.35
CA GLN A 241 -4.95 0.96 19.00
C GLN A 241 -6.25 1.41 18.32
N LEU A 242 -6.44 1.10 17.02
CA LEU A 242 -7.67 1.42 16.28
C LEU A 242 -8.83 0.47 16.62
N GLU A 243 -8.57 -0.72 17.15
CA GLU A 243 -9.56 -1.71 17.58
C GLU A 243 -10.53 -2.14 16.46
N VAL A 244 -9.98 -2.48 15.30
CA VAL A 244 -10.73 -2.75 14.06
C VAL A 244 -10.48 -4.15 13.48
N GLU A 245 -10.01 -5.08 14.27
CA GLU A 245 -9.66 -6.45 13.83
C GLU A 245 -10.85 -7.27 13.34
N ASP A 246 -12.08 -6.87 13.67
CA ASP A 246 -13.30 -7.50 13.17
C ASP A 246 -13.90 -6.76 11.97
N ILE A 247 -13.34 -5.59 11.63
CA ILE A 247 -13.77 -4.76 10.50
C ILE A 247 -12.85 -4.97 9.29
N TYR A 248 -11.53 -4.99 9.52
CA TYR A 248 -10.53 -5.08 8.48
C TYR A 248 -9.99 -6.51 8.33
N PRO A 249 -9.61 -6.91 7.09
CA PRO A 249 -9.03 -8.23 6.84
C PRO A 249 -7.58 -8.27 7.30
N PHE A 250 -7.35 -8.98 8.38
CA PHE A 250 -6.03 -9.31 8.88
C PHE A 250 -5.74 -10.79 8.63
N THR A 251 -4.49 -11.13 8.38
CA THR A 251 -4.03 -12.51 8.41
C THR A 251 -4.20 -13.07 9.82
N LYS A 252 -4.22 -14.40 9.95
CA LYS A 252 -4.31 -15.06 11.26
C LYS A 252 -3.19 -14.59 12.19
N VAL A 253 -1.97 -14.44 11.65
CA VAL A 253 -0.80 -13.99 12.42
C VAL A 253 -0.94 -12.53 12.87
N GLU A 254 -1.35 -11.62 11.97
CA GLU A 254 -1.58 -10.21 12.34
C GLU A 254 -2.68 -10.07 13.41
N LYS A 255 -3.78 -10.82 13.27
CA LYS A 255 -4.87 -10.79 14.26
C LYS A 255 -4.40 -11.28 15.62
N GLU A 256 -3.63 -12.36 15.68
CA GLU A 256 -3.04 -12.86 16.91
C GLU A 256 -2.08 -11.84 17.55
N GLN A 257 -1.21 -11.21 16.73
CA GLN A 257 -0.31 -10.16 17.20
C GLN A 257 -1.05 -8.94 17.75
N ILE A 258 -2.13 -8.49 17.09
CA ILE A 258 -2.98 -7.38 17.55
C ILE A 258 -3.60 -7.70 18.90
N LEU A 259 -4.18 -8.88 19.06
CA LEU A 259 -4.81 -9.31 20.32
C LEU A 259 -3.78 -9.45 21.45
N ASN A 260 -2.65 -10.07 21.19
CA ASN A 260 -1.57 -10.21 22.16
C ASN A 260 -0.98 -8.85 22.57
N LEU A 261 -0.80 -7.92 21.63
CA LEU A 261 -0.35 -6.57 21.96
C LEU A 261 -1.37 -5.81 22.80
N ARG A 262 -2.67 -5.99 22.53
CA ARG A 262 -3.74 -5.38 23.34
C ARG A 262 -3.74 -5.89 24.78
N GLU A 263 -3.53 -7.19 24.96
CA GLU A 263 -3.37 -7.75 26.32
C GLU A 263 -2.10 -7.19 26.99
N LEU A 264 -0.99 -7.10 26.26
CA LEU A 264 0.26 -6.56 26.76
C LEU A 264 0.13 -5.07 27.18
N LEU A 265 -0.68 -4.28 26.47
CA LEU A 265 -0.91 -2.87 26.77
C LEU A 265 -1.66 -2.62 28.09
N LYS A 266 -2.28 -3.65 28.70
CA LYS A 266 -2.91 -3.58 30.02
C LYS A 266 -1.90 -3.52 31.16
N TYR A 267 -0.66 -3.94 30.91
CA TYR A 267 0.42 -3.89 31.90
C TYR A 267 1.11 -2.52 31.87
N ASN A 268 1.61 -2.08 33.01
CA ASN A 268 2.34 -0.82 33.12
C ASN A 268 3.82 -0.96 32.76
N GLU A 269 4.40 -2.13 33.02
CA GLU A 269 5.82 -2.42 32.77
C GLU A 269 5.98 -3.82 32.17
N ILE A 270 7.08 -4.03 31.46
CA ILE A 270 7.48 -5.33 30.93
C ILE A 270 8.49 -5.95 31.87
N ASP A 271 8.17 -7.12 32.41
CA ASP A 271 9.08 -7.99 33.13
C ASP A 271 9.62 -9.13 32.23
N ASN A 272 10.46 -9.98 32.77
CA ASN A 272 11.03 -11.12 32.06
C ASN A 272 9.98 -12.14 31.61
N TYR A 273 8.92 -12.32 32.38
CA TYR A 273 7.83 -13.23 32.04
C TYR A 273 7.03 -12.73 30.84
N LEU A 274 6.64 -11.46 30.83
CA LEU A 274 5.93 -10.83 29.71
C LEU A 274 6.79 -10.80 28.45
N LEU A 275 8.10 -10.53 28.61
CA LEU A 275 9.06 -10.55 27.50
C LEU A 275 9.19 -11.96 26.89
N TYR A 276 9.26 -12.99 27.70
CA TYR A 276 9.27 -14.38 27.25
C TYR A 276 7.94 -14.75 26.57
N LYS A 277 6.81 -14.43 27.21
CA LYS A 277 5.47 -14.80 26.76
C LYS A 277 5.08 -14.17 25.42
N TYR A 278 5.34 -12.88 25.24
CA TYR A 278 4.91 -12.11 24.06
C TYR A 278 6.03 -11.89 23.03
N GLY A 279 7.26 -12.15 23.41
CA GLY A 279 8.45 -12.00 22.59
C GLY A 279 8.92 -10.56 22.43
N LEU A 280 10.17 -10.39 22.03
CA LEU A 280 10.83 -9.09 21.88
C LEU A 280 10.10 -8.17 20.90
N TYR A 281 9.55 -8.72 19.81
CA TYR A 281 8.86 -7.94 18.79
C TYR A 281 7.68 -7.16 19.38
N LEU A 282 6.71 -7.84 20.01
CA LEU A 282 5.53 -7.17 20.58
C LEU A 282 5.89 -6.25 21.75
N CYS A 283 6.88 -6.63 22.57
CA CYS A 283 7.39 -5.77 23.64
C CYS A 283 8.04 -4.50 23.09
N THR A 284 8.69 -4.58 21.91
CA THR A 284 9.27 -3.41 21.24
C THR A 284 8.17 -2.48 20.70
N VAL A 285 7.08 -3.03 20.14
CA VAL A 285 5.92 -2.25 19.70
C VAL A 285 5.21 -1.60 20.88
N TYR A 286 5.04 -2.33 21.99
CA TYR A 286 4.53 -1.80 23.25
C TYR A 286 5.37 -0.60 23.73
N ALA A 287 6.70 -0.73 23.75
CA ALA A 287 7.58 0.35 24.16
C ALA A 287 7.46 1.58 23.25
N ASP A 288 7.27 1.39 21.95
CA ASP A 288 7.05 2.48 21.00
C ASP A 288 5.75 3.25 21.32
N ILE A 289 4.66 2.53 21.63
CA ILE A 289 3.37 3.12 22.02
C ILE A 289 3.47 3.85 23.38
N LYS A 290 4.17 3.27 24.36
CA LYS A 290 4.33 3.85 25.70
C LYS A 290 5.44 4.91 25.80
N GLY A 291 6.19 5.17 24.71
CA GLY A 291 7.33 6.10 24.71
C GLY A 291 8.52 5.60 25.55
N LEU A 292 8.70 4.29 25.69
CA LEU A 292 9.74 3.68 26.49
C LEU A 292 10.99 3.32 25.67
N SER A 293 12.13 3.20 26.37
CA SER A 293 13.42 2.85 25.75
C SER A 293 13.48 1.39 25.32
N LYS A 294 13.63 1.14 24.04
CA LYS A 294 13.84 -0.20 23.45
C LYS A 294 15.18 -0.84 23.88
N ARG A 295 16.17 -0.02 24.28
CA ARG A 295 17.49 -0.52 24.73
C ARG A 295 17.37 -1.40 25.99
N LYS A 296 16.47 -1.03 26.93
CA LYS A 296 16.22 -1.83 28.14
C LYS A 296 15.67 -3.22 27.77
N LEU A 297 14.73 -3.32 26.83
CA LEU A 297 14.15 -4.59 26.37
C LEU A 297 15.18 -5.50 25.69
N ASN A 298 16.05 -4.95 24.85
CA ASN A 298 17.13 -5.71 24.22
C ASN A 298 18.10 -6.30 25.25
N LYS A 299 18.45 -5.53 26.30
CA LYS A 299 19.26 -6.02 27.41
C LYS A 299 18.55 -7.13 28.18
N MET A 300 17.30 -6.94 28.55
CA MET A 300 16.49 -7.98 29.22
C MET A 300 16.40 -9.25 28.40
N GLN A 301 16.22 -9.15 27.07
CA GLN A 301 16.19 -10.30 26.17
C GLN A 301 17.49 -11.10 26.18
N SER A 302 18.65 -10.42 26.21
CA SER A 302 19.95 -11.10 26.27
C SER A 302 20.25 -11.75 27.64
N GLU A 303 19.57 -11.31 28.67
CA GLU A 303 19.72 -11.81 30.05
C GLU A 303 18.64 -12.86 30.44
N LEU A 304 17.70 -13.18 29.53
CA LEU A 304 16.70 -14.21 29.80
C LEU A 304 17.35 -15.57 29.94
N PRO A 305 17.05 -16.30 31.03
CA PRO A 305 17.60 -17.64 31.27
C PRO A 305 17.07 -18.69 30.29
N ILE A 306 15.92 -18.42 29.66
CA ILE A 306 15.24 -19.30 28.70
C ILE A 306 14.74 -18.44 27.55
N LEU A 307 15.14 -18.76 26.32
CA LEU A 307 14.66 -18.09 25.10
C LEU A 307 13.59 -18.92 24.36
N THR A 308 13.67 -20.24 24.49
CA THR A 308 12.75 -21.18 23.83
C THR A 308 12.37 -22.31 24.80
N ARG A 309 11.27 -23.01 24.49
CA ARG A 309 10.88 -24.21 25.25
C ARG A 309 11.93 -25.30 25.23
N ARG A 310 12.86 -25.31 24.26
CA ARG A 310 13.95 -26.30 24.16
C ARG A 310 15.03 -26.08 25.20
N ASP A 311 15.12 -24.89 25.75
CA ASP A 311 16.09 -24.51 26.80
C ASP A 311 15.64 -25.01 28.19
N ILE A 312 14.39 -25.51 28.29
CA ILE A 312 13.85 -26.07 29.56
C ILE A 312 14.40 -27.45 29.74
N VAL A 313 15.21 -27.61 30.77
CA VAL A 313 15.85 -28.89 31.13
C VAL A 313 14.88 -29.88 31.79
N ILE A 314 13.84 -29.38 32.45
CA ILE A 314 12.81 -30.17 33.15
C ILE A 314 11.75 -30.61 32.12
N HIS A 315 11.51 -31.92 32.06
CA HIS A 315 10.51 -32.53 31.19
C HIS A 315 9.17 -32.74 31.92
N GLY A 316 8.07 -32.89 31.16
CA GLY A 316 6.73 -33.06 31.73
C GLY A 316 6.63 -34.25 32.70
N ASN A 317 7.38 -35.32 32.48
CA ASN A 317 7.44 -36.47 33.38
C ASN A 317 8.08 -36.13 34.73
N ASP A 318 9.05 -35.22 34.72
CA ASP A 318 9.72 -34.80 35.96
C ASP A 318 8.78 -33.94 36.79
N ILE A 319 8.01 -33.06 36.14
CA ILE A 319 6.98 -32.24 36.76
C ILE A 319 5.88 -33.12 37.39
N SER A 320 5.44 -34.15 36.68
CA SER A 320 4.44 -35.10 37.18
C SER A 320 4.95 -35.84 38.40
N LYS A 321 6.20 -36.28 38.43
CA LYS A 321 6.83 -36.94 39.57
C LYS A 321 6.96 -35.99 40.76
N ILE A 322 7.42 -34.76 40.54
CA ILE A 322 7.57 -33.74 41.61
C ILE A 322 6.24 -33.39 42.26
N LEU A 323 5.19 -33.26 41.43
CA LEU A 323 3.85 -32.87 41.90
C LEU A 323 2.99 -34.05 42.36
N GLY A 324 3.45 -35.31 42.14
CA GLY A 324 2.68 -36.50 42.43
C GLY A 324 1.32 -36.59 41.71
N LYS A 325 1.27 -36.02 40.47
CA LYS A 325 0.06 -35.98 39.66
C LYS A 325 0.26 -36.66 38.31
N GLU A 326 -0.78 -37.31 37.81
CA GLU A 326 -0.82 -37.84 36.46
C GLU A 326 -0.63 -36.72 35.42
N PRO A 327 0.03 -37.02 34.27
CA PRO A 327 0.24 -36.03 33.21
C PRO A 327 -1.06 -35.34 32.78
N GLY A 328 -1.09 -34.03 32.79
CA GLY A 328 -2.28 -33.23 32.49
C GLY A 328 -1.99 -31.86 31.84
N LYS A 329 -3.04 -31.05 31.68
CA LYS A 329 -2.92 -29.72 31.03
C LYS A 329 -1.94 -28.78 31.76
N TYR A 330 -1.74 -28.94 33.03
CA TYR A 330 -0.79 -28.18 33.87
C TYR A 330 0.67 -28.28 33.46
N ILE A 331 1.03 -29.30 32.62
CA ILE A 331 2.38 -29.45 32.06
C ILE A 331 2.63 -28.45 30.93
N LYS A 332 1.57 -27.89 30.33
CA LYS A 332 1.68 -26.94 29.22
C LYS A 332 1.80 -25.48 29.69
N ASP A 333 1.36 -25.18 30.87
CA ASP A 333 1.41 -23.88 31.51
C ASP A 333 2.74 -23.68 32.24
#